data_03f45f851fce5c98396500522ad01c5c
#
_entry.id   03f45f851fce5c98396500522ad01c5c
#
_cell.length_a   1.000
_cell.length_b   1.000
_cell.length_c   1.000
_cell.angle_alpha   90.00
_cell.angle_beta   90.00
_cell.angle_gamma   90.00
#
_symmetry.space_group_name_H-M   'P 1'
#
loop_
_entity.id
_entity.type
_entity.pdbx_description
1 polymer ?
#
loop_
_entity_poly.entity_id
_entity_poly.type
_entity_poly.pdbx_seq_one_letter_code
_entity_poly.pdbx_strand_id
1 'polypeptide(L)'
;LGDLGQSMIEYEDEIYIAVSGSNYLTKLNAAGVELKRVSFVDDNDLSAGIRYIDAEDGYIYASFYGGAVAKINAKTLEVVDKLTGLGDNLEGVAICEDMLYVANSCTADWSTYHNDVKVIDLRTFKLKETLTVGLNPNALVEEDDKVFLISWGNYVDIGYSLQMIDPAANNKVTELGSATRMCATDDILYLTYSN
;
A
#
# COMPACT_ATOMS: atom_id res chain seq x y z
N LEU A 1 -7.18 2.18 20.43
CA LEU A 1 -7.08 1.68 19.08
C LEU A 1 -7.99 0.46 18.91
N GLY A 2 -8.54 0.22 17.70
CA GLY A 2 -9.39 -0.92 17.38
C GLY A 2 -8.59 -2.17 17.05
N ASP A 3 -9.23 -3.11 16.33
CA ASP A 3 -8.64 -4.38 15.94
C ASP A 3 -7.78 -4.27 14.67
N LEU A 4 -6.64 -4.94 14.66
CA LEU A 4 -5.72 -5.08 13.53
C LEU A 4 -5.21 -3.74 12.96
N GLY A 5 -4.32 -3.08 13.70
CA GLY A 5 -3.48 -2.03 13.12
C GLY A 5 -2.61 -2.64 12.01
N GLN A 6 -2.77 -2.19 10.77
CA GLN A 6 -2.16 -2.79 9.60
C GLN A 6 -0.96 -1.98 9.08
N SER A 7 -1.11 -0.69 8.96
CA SER A 7 -0.11 0.22 8.43
C SER A 7 -0.06 1.50 9.23
N MET A 8 1.13 2.07 9.35
CA MET A 8 1.37 3.33 10.06
C MET A 8 2.43 4.14 9.31
N ILE A 9 2.17 5.43 9.18
CA ILE A 9 3.13 6.39 8.62
C ILE A 9 3.20 7.63 9.50
N GLU A 10 4.32 8.33 9.43
CA GLU A 10 4.46 9.71 9.90
C GLU A 10 4.38 10.64 8.68
N TYR A 11 3.57 11.67 8.79
CA TYR A 11 3.42 12.69 7.76
C TYR A 11 3.07 14.04 8.37
N GLU A 12 3.84 15.09 8.06
CA GLU A 12 3.66 16.47 8.60
C GLU A 12 3.56 16.51 10.13
N ASP A 13 4.48 15.85 10.84
CA ASP A 13 4.55 15.76 12.31
C ASP A 13 3.34 15.04 12.96
N GLU A 14 2.51 14.37 12.20
CA GLU A 14 1.36 13.60 12.67
C GLU A 14 1.51 12.12 12.29
N ILE A 15 0.95 11.22 13.10
CA ILE A 15 0.99 9.78 12.89
C ILE A 15 -0.37 9.32 12.36
N TYR A 16 -0.38 8.63 11.24
CA TYR A 16 -1.58 8.05 10.64
C TYR A 16 -1.53 6.53 10.75
N ILE A 17 -2.63 5.92 11.18
CA ILE A 17 -2.73 4.46 11.36
C ILE A 17 -3.96 3.94 10.63
N ALA A 18 -3.74 3.03 9.70
CA ALA A 18 -4.79 2.21 9.09
C ALA A 18 -5.15 1.05 10.03
N VAL A 19 -6.39 1.00 10.48
CA VAL A 19 -6.89 -0.04 11.39
C VAL A 19 -7.86 -0.95 10.63
N SER A 20 -7.32 -2.03 10.08
CA SER A 20 -8.00 -2.89 9.10
C SER A 20 -9.20 -3.63 9.68
N GLY A 21 -9.06 -4.27 10.84
CA GLY A 21 -10.14 -5.04 11.44
C GLY A 21 -11.35 -4.21 11.88
N SER A 22 -11.13 -2.95 12.24
CA SER A 22 -12.20 -1.99 12.59
C SER A 22 -12.53 -1.02 11.46
N ASN A 23 -11.85 -1.13 10.32
CA ASN A 23 -12.01 -0.37 9.09
C ASN A 23 -12.12 1.14 9.27
N TYR A 24 -11.07 1.73 9.83
CA TYR A 24 -10.93 3.18 9.95
C TYR A 24 -9.48 3.66 9.78
N LEU A 25 -9.33 4.92 9.42
CA LEU A 25 -8.06 5.65 9.50
C LEU A 25 -8.11 6.59 10.71
N THR A 26 -7.07 6.57 11.55
CA THR A 26 -6.93 7.48 12.68
C THR A 26 -5.66 8.31 12.54
N LYS A 27 -5.72 9.53 13.05
CA LYS A 27 -4.63 10.50 13.10
C LYS A 27 -4.30 10.82 14.55
N LEU A 28 -3.02 10.71 14.92
CA LEU A 28 -2.49 11.01 16.24
C LEU A 28 -1.47 12.14 16.15
N ASN A 29 -1.26 12.85 17.23
CA ASN A 29 -0.07 13.72 17.38
C ASN A 29 1.17 12.90 17.78
N ALA A 30 2.34 13.56 17.81
CA ALA A 30 3.61 12.94 18.21
C ALA A 30 3.61 12.36 19.64
N ALA A 31 2.68 12.79 20.52
CA ALA A 31 2.50 12.23 21.86
C ALA A 31 1.58 10.99 21.88
N GLY A 32 1.09 10.54 20.72
CA GLY A 32 0.20 9.39 20.59
C GLY A 32 -1.27 9.68 20.97
N VAL A 33 -1.65 10.95 21.07
CA VAL A 33 -3.04 11.35 21.37
C VAL A 33 -3.82 11.41 20.08
N GLU A 34 -4.97 10.70 20.02
CA GLU A 34 -5.86 10.73 18.86
C GLU A 34 -6.43 12.12 18.64
N LEU A 35 -6.22 12.66 17.45
CA LEU A 35 -6.72 13.95 17.01
C LEU A 35 -8.03 13.81 16.24
N LYS A 36 -8.10 12.79 15.38
CA LYS A 36 -9.25 12.54 14.50
C LYS A 36 -9.26 11.11 13.98
N ARG A 37 -10.46 10.63 13.61
CA ARG A 37 -10.62 9.35 12.89
C ARG A 37 -11.74 9.46 11.85
N VAL A 38 -11.66 8.65 10.81
CA VAL A 38 -12.70 8.42 9.81
C VAL A 38 -12.95 6.93 9.67
N SER A 39 -14.22 6.52 9.72
CA SER A 39 -14.66 5.14 9.54
C SER A 39 -15.11 4.91 8.09
N PHE A 40 -14.83 3.72 7.56
CA PHE A 40 -15.23 3.30 6.21
C PHE A 40 -16.25 2.15 6.23
N VAL A 41 -16.75 1.76 7.41
CA VAL A 41 -17.66 0.60 7.58
C VAL A 41 -18.93 0.76 6.76
N ASP A 42 -19.47 1.97 6.66
CA ASP A 42 -20.71 2.26 5.94
C ASP A 42 -20.47 2.80 4.51
N ASP A 43 -19.22 2.83 4.04
CA ASP A 43 -18.89 3.26 2.68
C ASP A 43 -19.07 2.11 1.69
N ASN A 44 -19.78 2.35 0.59
CA ASN A 44 -20.09 1.29 -0.38
C ASN A 44 -18.86 0.69 -1.07
N ASP A 45 -17.80 1.48 -1.26
CA ASP A 45 -16.61 1.08 -2.00
C ASP A 45 -15.44 0.69 -1.09
N LEU A 46 -15.43 1.18 0.18
CA LEU A 46 -14.32 1.08 1.11
C LEU A 46 -14.61 0.17 2.32
N SER A 47 -15.79 -0.43 2.39
CA SER A 47 -16.23 -1.23 3.56
C SER A 47 -15.49 -2.56 3.74
N ALA A 48 -14.75 -3.02 2.73
CA ALA A 48 -14.07 -4.32 2.79
C ALA A 48 -12.80 -4.35 3.67
N GLY A 49 -12.30 -3.21 4.10
CA GLY A 49 -11.18 -3.05 5.04
C GLY A 49 -10.00 -2.28 4.47
N ILE A 50 -9.61 -1.20 5.17
CA ILE A 50 -8.41 -0.43 4.87
C ILE A 50 -7.15 -1.28 5.11
N ARG A 51 -6.15 -1.14 4.23
CA ARG A 51 -4.92 -1.92 4.33
C ARG A 51 -3.69 -1.06 4.56
N TYR A 52 -3.06 -0.59 3.53
CA TYR A 52 -1.84 0.20 3.62
C TYR A 52 -2.10 1.64 3.25
N ILE A 53 -1.25 2.51 3.76
CA ILE A 53 -1.33 3.95 3.52
C ILE A 53 0.05 4.50 3.18
N ASP A 54 0.05 5.53 2.35
CA ASP A 54 1.20 6.39 2.09
C ASP A 54 0.71 7.84 1.91
N ALA A 55 1.59 8.83 1.94
CA ALA A 55 1.19 10.24 1.95
C ALA A 55 2.07 11.13 1.09
N GLU A 56 1.42 12.04 0.36
CA GLU A 56 2.08 13.07 -0.43
C GLU A 56 1.14 14.27 -0.66
N ASP A 57 1.70 15.47 -0.78
CA ASP A 57 1.00 16.71 -1.16
C ASP A 57 -0.28 17.01 -0.36
N GLY A 58 -0.28 16.72 0.95
CA GLY A 58 -1.41 16.96 1.85
C GLY A 58 -2.52 15.90 1.76
N TYR A 59 -2.25 14.76 1.13
CA TYR A 59 -3.19 13.66 1.02
C TYR A 59 -2.60 12.35 1.54
N ILE A 60 -3.46 11.54 2.13
CA ILE A 60 -3.22 10.12 2.44
C ILE A 60 -3.83 9.29 1.32
N TYR A 61 -3.08 8.36 0.77
CA TYR A 61 -3.55 7.38 -0.20
C TYR A 61 -3.64 6.02 0.47
N ALA A 62 -4.81 5.41 0.43
CA ALA A 62 -5.08 4.18 1.15
C ALA A 62 -5.58 3.09 0.22
N SER A 63 -5.00 1.89 0.33
CA SER A 63 -5.51 0.68 -0.32
C SER A 63 -6.58 0.00 0.53
N PHE A 64 -7.51 -0.67 -0.12
CA PHE A 64 -8.59 -1.41 0.53
C PHE A 64 -8.75 -2.80 -0.11
N TYR A 65 -9.16 -3.76 0.70
CA TYR A 65 -9.79 -4.95 0.15
C TYR A 65 -11.04 -4.55 -0.63
N GLY A 66 -11.44 -5.37 -1.61
CA GLY A 66 -12.49 -4.98 -2.55
C GLY A 66 -12.00 -4.17 -3.74
N GLY A 67 -10.68 -3.99 -3.89
CA GLY A 67 -10.05 -3.42 -5.08
C GLY A 67 -10.19 -1.91 -5.21
N ALA A 68 -10.26 -1.19 -4.11
CA ALA A 68 -10.36 0.27 -4.09
C ALA A 68 -9.10 0.94 -3.54
N VAL A 69 -8.82 2.15 -4.04
CA VAL A 69 -7.87 3.11 -3.48
C VAL A 69 -8.60 4.41 -3.19
N ALA A 70 -8.41 4.97 -2.01
CA ALA A 70 -8.97 6.27 -1.63
C ALA A 70 -7.89 7.35 -1.54
N LYS A 71 -8.21 8.55 -2.01
CA LYS A 71 -7.48 9.79 -1.78
C LYS A 71 -8.17 10.54 -0.64
N ILE A 72 -7.48 10.76 0.46
CA ILE A 72 -8.04 11.30 1.70
C ILE A 72 -7.26 12.56 2.07
N ASN A 73 -7.93 13.65 2.37
CA ASN A 73 -7.27 14.87 2.83
C ASN A 73 -6.61 14.63 4.20
N ALA A 74 -5.30 14.79 4.30
CA ALA A 74 -4.54 14.50 5.52
C ALA A 74 -5.00 15.32 6.73
N LYS A 75 -5.38 16.58 6.52
CA LYS A 75 -5.79 17.48 7.59
C LYS A 75 -7.21 17.19 8.09
N THR A 76 -8.16 16.96 7.17
CA THR A 76 -9.58 16.81 7.50
C THR A 76 -10.04 15.37 7.60
N LEU A 77 -9.27 14.39 7.11
CA LEU A 77 -9.63 12.99 6.92
C LEU A 77 -10.90 12.77 6.07
N GLU A 78 -11.26 13.76 5.24
CA GLU A 78 -12.34 13.61 4.27
C GLU A 78 -11.85 12.85 3.04
N VAL A 79 -12.63 11.87 2.59
CA VAL A 79 -12.37 11.17 1.32
C VAL A 79 -12.64 12.16 0.18
N VAL A 80 -11.61 12.48 -0.59
CA VAL A 80 -11.67 13.45 -1.68
C VAL A 80 -12.00 12.77 -3.01
N ASP A 81 -11.45 11.57 -3.21
CA ASP A 81 -11.68 10.79 -4.43
C ASP A 81 -11.48 9.30 -4.15
N LYS A 82 -12.05 8.45 -5.03
CA LYS A 82 -11.93 6.99 -4.98
C LYS A 82 -11.70 6.43 -6.37
N LEU A 83 -10.82 5.45 -6.46
CA LEU A 83 -10.59 4.67 -7.66
C LEU A 83 -10.91 3.20 -7.35
N THR A 84 -11.90 2.64 -8.03
CA THR A 84 -12.41 1.28 -7.79
C THR A 84 -12.13 0.34 -8.96
N GLY A 85 -12.31 -0.97 -8.76
CA GLY A 85 -12.12 -1.97 -9.82
C GLY A 85 -10.66 -2.21 -10.19
N LEU A 86 -9.74 -1.96 -9.26
CA LEU A 86 -8.30 -2.15 -9.46
C LEU A 86 -7.87 -3.62 -9.27
N GLY A 87 -8.68 -4.44 -8.66
CA GLY A 87 -8.39 -5.82 -8.32
C GLY A 87 -9.35 -6.32 -7.24
N ASP A 88 -8.86 -7.19 -6.38
CA ASP A 88 -9.63 -7.73 -5.26
C ASP A 88 -9.02 -7.33 -3.91
N ASN A 89 -8.04 -8.08 -3.42
CA ASN A 89 -7.37 -7.78 -2.16
C ASN A 89 -6.11 -6.95 -2.42
N LEU A 90 -6.26 -5.63 -2.40
CA LEU A 90 -5.12 -4.73 -2.48
C LEU A 90 -4.39 -4.69 -1.14
N GLU A 91 -3.05 -4.65 -1.21
CA GLU A 91 -2.17 -4.63 -0.04
C GLU A 91 -1.27 -3.39 -0.07
N GLY A 92 0.05 -3.56 0.01
CA GLY A 92 1.02 -2.49 0.10
C GLY A 92 0.85 -1.38 -0.92
N VAL A 93 1.16 -0.17 -0.50
CA VAL A 93 1.25 1.02 -1.36
C VAL A 93 2.59 1.70 -1.14
N ALA A 94 3.10 2.34 -2.18
CA ALA A 94 4.25 3.24 -2.11
C ALA A 94 4.11 4.34 -3.15
N ILE A 95 4.46 5.55 -2.79
CA ILE A 95 4.51 6.70 -3.69
C ILE A 95 5.95 6.89 -4.13
N CYS A 96 6.16 7.02 -5.44
CA CYS A 96 7.44 7.36 -6.02
C CYS A 96 7.21 8.35 -7.16
N GLU A 97 7.85 9.50 -7.11
CA GLU A 97 7.53 10.63 -7.98
C GLU A 97 6.02 10.97 -7.90
N ASP A 98 5.36 11.24 -8.99
CA ASP A 98 3.91 11.49 -9.06
C ASP A 98 3.06 10.22 -9.20
N MET A 99 3.57 9.03 -8.84
CA MET A 99 2.91 7.74 -9.05
C MET A 99 2.69 7.00 -7.74
N LEU A 100 1.50 6.42 -7.58
CA LEU A 100 1.18 5.48 -6.51
C LEU A 100 1.24 4.05 -7.07
N TYR A 101 2.07 3.23 -6.47
CA TYR A 101 2.18 1.80 -6.73
C TYR A 101 1.35 1.04 -5.72
N VAL A 102 0.51 0.10 -6.18
CA VAL A 102 -0.44 -0.64 -5.34
C VAL A 102 -0.38 -2.13 -5.65
N ALA A 103 -0.04 -2.93 -4.66
CA ALA A 103 0.00 -4.39 -4.78
C ALA A 103 -1.40 -4.97 -4.85
N ASN A 104 -1.67 -5.84 -5.85
CA ASN A 104 -2.87 -6.65 -5.95
C ASN A 104 -2.53 -8.09 -5.60
N SER A 105 -2.84 -8.52 -4.39
CA SER A 105 -2.29 -9.71 -3.76
C SER A 105 -3.01 -11.00 -4.19
N CYS A 106 -4.31 -11.09 -3.96
CA CYS A 106 -5.07 -12.31 -4.21
C CYS A 106 -6.55 -12.03 -4.47
N THR A 107 -7.27 -13.05 -4.94
CA THR A 107 -8.72 -13.00 -5.13
C THR A 107 -9.47 -12.77 -3.82
N ALA A 108 -10.70 -12.24 -3.89
CA ALA A 108 -11.53 -11.92 -2.74
C ALA A 108 -11.81 -13.14 -1.82
N ASP A 109 -11.83 -14.34 -2.38
CA ASP A 109 -12.02 -15.61 -1.65
C ASP A 109 -10.70 -16.27 -1.20
N TRP A 110 -9.55 -15.61 -1.43
CA TRP A 110 -8.20 -16.08 -1.07
C TRP A 110 -7.77 -17.39 -1.76
N SER A 111 -8.47 -17.81 -2.79
CA SER A 111 -8.21 -19.08 -3.48
C SER A 111 -7.08 -19.01 -4.50
N THR A 112 -6.81 -17.83 -5.02
CA THR A 112 -5.83 -17.61 -6.10
C THR A 112 -5.03 -16.34 -5.83
N TYR A 113 -3.73 -16.38 -6.13
CA TYR A 113 -2.84 -15.23 -6.00
C TYR A 113 -2.69 -14.50 -7.32
N HIS A 114 -2.69 -13.17 -7.26
CA HIS A 114 -2.35 -12.29 -8.37
C HIS A 114 -0.83 -12.08 -8.46
N ASN A 115 -0.38 -11.47 -9.54
CA ASN A 115 1.03 -11.16 -9.77
C ASN A 115 1.17 -9.77 -10.42
N ASP A 116 0.43 -8.81 -9.90
CA ASP A 116 0.42 -7.49 -10.50
C ASP A 116 0.47 -6.35 -9.47
N VAL A 117 1.07 -5.25 -9.90
CA VAL A 117 1.08 -3.95 -9.24
C VAL A 117 0.38 -2.94 -10.14
N LYS A 118 -0.57 -2.20 -9.57
CA LYS A 118 -1.24 -1.09 -10.25
C LYS A 118 -0.42 0.18 -10.08
N VAL A 119 -0.22 0.93 -11.16
CA VAL A 119 0.42 2.24 -11.14
C VAL A 119 -0.63 3.30 -11.42
N ILE A 120 -0.83 4.20 -10.47
CA ILE A 120 -1.84 5.26 -10.52
C ILE A 120 -1.12 6.60 -10.62
N ASP A 121 -1.47 7.41 -11.61
CA ASP A 121 -0.99 8.79 -11.73
C ASP A 121 -1.71 9.67 -10.71
N LEU A 122 -0.98 10.26 -9.75
CA LEU A 122 -1.55 11.02 -8.64
C LEU A 122 -2.15 12.37 -9.05
N ARG A 123 -1.70 12.95 -10.18
CA ARG A 123 -2.22 14.23 -10.68
C ARG A 123 -3.61 14.09 -11.29
N THR A 124 -3.86 12.93 -11.94
CA THR A 124 -5.15 12.63 -12.59
C THR A 124 -6.02 11.70 -11.75
N PHE A 125 -5.44 11.06 -10.77
CA PHE A 125 -5.99 9.98 -9.94
C PHE A 125 -6.64 8.88 -10.80
N LYS A 126 -5.87 8.37 -11.79
CA LYS A 126 -6.30 7.32 -12.72
C LYS A 126 -5.25 6.23 -12.85
N LEU A 127 -5.72 5.00 -13.07
CA LEU A 127 -4.85 3.89 -13.42
C LEU A 127 -4.10 4.24 -14.72
N LYS A 128 -2.76 4.24 -14.65
CA LYS A 128 -1.86 4.48 -15.76
C LYS A 128 -1.45 3.18 -16.44
N GLU A 129 -1.05 2.19 -15.65
CA GLU A 129 -0.62 0.90 -16.14
C GLU A 129 -0.73 -0.20 -15.07
N THR A 130 -0.52 -1.44 -15.48
CA THR A 130 -0.43 -2.61 -14.60
C THR A 130 0.86 -3.34 -14.90
N LEU A 131 1.70 -3.53 -13.90
CA LEU A 131 2.99 -4.20 -13.99
C LEU A 131 2.85 -5.67 -13.60
N THR A 132 3.53 -6.56 -14.33
CA THR A 132 3.66 -7.96 -13.90
C THR A 132 4.85 -8.09 -12.97
N VAL A 133 4.63 -8.70 -11.80
CA VAL A 133 5.60 -8.88 -10.72
C VAL A 133 5.57 -10.32 -10.18
N GLY A 134 6.24 -10.57 -9.07
CA GLY A 134 6.16 -11.85 -8.36
C GLY A 134 4.74 -12.17 -7.87
N LEU A 135 4.49 -13.46 -7.64
CA LEU A 135 3.19 -13.96 -7.21
C LEU A 135 2.86 -13.50 -5.77
N ASN A 136 1.62 -13.05 -5.54
CA ASN A 136 1.15 -12.56 -4.25
C ASN A 136 1.94 -11.33 -3.75
N PRO A 137 1.97 -10.22 -4.53
CA PRO A 137 2.65 -9.01 -4.13
C PRO A 137 1.98 -8.42 -2.89
N ASN A 138 2.79 -8.03 -1.90
CA ASN A 138 2.25 -7.66 -0.60
C ASN A 138 2.80 -6.35 -0.06
N ALA A 139 4.09 -6.24 0.16
CA ALA A 139 4.71 -5.06 0.75
C ALA A 139 5.43 -4.23 -0.31
N LEU A 140 5.21 -2.93 -0.29
CA LEU A 140 5.97 -1.95 -1.07
C LEU A 140 6.61 -0.91 -0.16
N VAL A 141 7.76 -0.42 -0.55
CA VAL A 141 8.45 0.73 0.05
C VAL A 141 9.20 1.49 -1.04
N GLU A 142 9.19 2.80 -0.95
CA GLU A 142 10.00 3.68 -1.79
C GLU A 142 11.34 3.96 -1.09
N GLU A 143 12.44 4.01 -1.85
CA GLU A 143 13.74 4.50 -1.42
C GLU A 143 14.60 4.82 -2.65
N ASP A 144 15.28 5.97 -2.65
CA ASP A 144 16.20 6.42 -3.71
C ASP A 144 15.53 6.40 -5.11
N ASP A 145 14.34 6.99 -5.22
CA ASP A 145 13.52 7.09 -6.44
C ASP A 145 13.20 5.71 -7.06
N LYS A 146 13.13 4.66 -6.25
CA LYS A 146 12.77 3.31 -6.66
C LYS A 146 11.74 2.70 -5.72
N VAL A 147 10.93 1.80 -6.25
CA VAL A 147 9.97 1.05 -5.47
C VAL A 147 10.45 -0.38 -5.29
N PHE A 148 10.59 -0.79 -4.04
CA PHE A 148 10.93 -2.18 -3.69
C PHE A 148 9.67 -2.94 -3.32
N LEU A 149 9.59 -4.18 -3.75
CA LEU A 149 8.42 -5.03 -3.63
C LEU A 149 8.81 -6.40 -3.05
N ILE A 150 8.08 -6.85 -2.03
CA ILE A 150 8.10 -8.25 -1.60
C ILE A 150 6.80 -8.92 -2.03
N SER A 151 6.93 -10.04 -2.74
CA SER A 151 5.85 -10.97 -3.09
C SER A 151 6.00 -12.24 -2.26
N TRP A 152 4.88 -12.77 -1.74
CA TRP A 152 4.89 -13.89 -0.78
C TRP A 152 4.81 -15.27 -1.42
N GLY A 153 4.63 -15.33 -2.75
CA GLY A 153 4.46 -16.58 -3.44
C GLY A 153 3.13 -17.28 -3.13
N ASN A 154 3.12 -18.60 -3.21
CA ASN A 154 1.89 -19.39 -3.01
C ASN A 154 1.93 -20.29 -1.76
N TYR A 155 2.94 -20.13 -0.93
CA TYR A 155 3.19 -20.92 0.30
C TYR A 155 3.36 -22.44 0.06
N VAL A 156 3.58 -22.87 -1.20
CA VAL A 156 3.75 -24.28 -1.56
C VAL A 156 5.09 -24.50 -2.26
N ASP A 157 5.25 -24.02 -3.47
CA ASP A 157 6.43 -24.23 -4.32
C ASP A 157 7.02 -22.93 -4.89
N ILE A 158 6.26 -21.84 -4.84
CA ILE A 158 6.74 -20.48 -5.16
C ILE A 158 6.96 -19.72 -3.87
N GLY A 159 8.23 -19.45 -3.54
CA GLY A 159 8.62 -18.75 -2.32
C GLY A 159 8.55 -17.24 -2.43
N TYR A 160 9.08 -16.58 -1.40
CA TYR A 160 9.19 -15.12 -1.36
C TYR A 160 10.13 -14.62 -2.46
N SER A 161 9.80 -13.48 -3.06
CA SER A 161 10.70 -12.73 -3.94
C SER A 161 10.83 -11.28 -3.49
N LEU A 162 12.01 -10.71 -3.72
CA LEU A 162 12.29 -9.27 -3.58
C LEU A 162 12.59 -8.72 -4.97
N GLN A 163 11.84 -7.71 -5.37
CA GLN A 163 11.96 -7.06 -6.67
C GLN A 163 12.11 -5.55 -6.51
N MET A 164 12.70 -4.91 -7.49
CA MET A 164 12.80 -3.46 -7.63
C MET A 164 12.06 -3.03 -8.89
N ILE A 165 11.26 -2.00 -8.79
CA ILE A 165 10.62 -1.29 -9.90
C ILE A 165 11.37 0.04 -10.07
N ASP A 166 11.87 0.31 -11.27
CA ASP A 166 12.62 1.53 -11.59
C ASP A 166 11.76 2.47 -12.47
N PRO A 167 11.14 3.53 -11.90
CA PRO A 167 10.32 4.48 -12.66
C PRO A 167 11.10 5.16 -13.79
N ALA A 168 12.37 5.53 -13.56
CA ALA A 168 13.21 6.17 -14.55
C ALA A 168 13.54 5.26 -15.75
N ALA A 169 13.45 3.94 -15.56
CA ALA A 169 13.61 2.93 -16.60
C ALA A 169 12.26 2.41 -17.14
N ASN A 170 11.22 3.25 -17.15
CA ASN A 170 9.87 2.91 -17.60
C ASN A 170 9.25 1.75 -16.79
N ASN A 171 9.31 1.86 -15.48
CA ASN A 171 8.82 0.87 -14.52
C ASN A 171 9.41 -0.54 -14.72
N LYS A 172 10.67 -0.61 -15.12
CA LYS A 172 11.35 -1.90 -15.28
C LYS A 172 11.40 -2.66 -13.95
N VAL A 173 10.83 -3.86 -13.95
CA VAL A 173 10.90 -4.77 -12.81
C VAL A 173 12.19 -5.60 -12.88
N THR A 174 12.94 -5.64 -11.77
CA THR A 174 14.19 -6.39 -11.65
C THR A 174 14.16 -7.26 -10.39
N GLU A 175 14.45 -8.55 -10.55
CA GLU A 175 14.57 -9.50 -9.42
C GLU A 175 15.89 -9.24 -8.65
N LEU A 176 15.78 -9.11 -7.33
CA LEU A 176 16.94 -8.89 -6.44
C LEU A 176 17.24 -10.09 -5.54
N GLY A 177 16.34 -11.06 -5.48
CA GLY A 177 16.46 -12.23 -4.61
C GLY A 177 15.20 -12.49 -3.78
N SER A 178 15.33 -12.76 -2.49
CA SER A 178 14.19 -12.99 -1.62
C SER A 178 14.34 -12.25 -0.29
N ALA A 179 13.22 -11.83 0.29
CA ALA A 179 13.13 -11.30 1.66
C ALA A 179 11.71 -11.52 2.18
N THR A 180 11.52 -11.54 3.50
CA THR A 180 10.20 -11.73 4.11
C THR A 180 9.59 -10.43 4.62
N ARG A 181 10.41 -9.46 5.00
CA ARG A 181 10.01 -8.11 5.39
C ARG A 181 11.08 -7.12 4.98
N MET A 182 10.69 -5.88 4.81
CA MET A 182 11.60 -4.77 4.52
C MET A 182 11.11 -3.49 5.18
N CYS A 183 12.06 -2.59 5.43
CA CYS A 183 11.83 -1.17 5.64
C CYS A 183 13.00 -0.40 5.01
N ALA A 184 12.80 0.85 4.71
CA ALA A 184 13.81 1.70 4.09
C ALA A 184 13.92 3.02 4.84
N THR A 185 15.13 3.55 4.93
CA THR A 185 15.44 4.87 5.46
C THR A 185 16.90 5.23 5.17
N ASP A 186 17.19 6.50 4.95
CA ASP A 186 18.55 7.02 4.76
C ASP A 186 19.35 6.30 3.65
N ASP A 187 18.75 6.08 2.50
CA ASP A 187 19.30 5.38 1.34
C ASP A 187 19.65 3.90 1.61
N ILE A 188 19.06 3.30 2.65
CA ILE A 188 19.32 1.92 3.05
C ILE A 188 18.03 1.11 3.09
N LEU A 189 18.00 0.00 2.36
CA LEU A 189 16.95 -1.01 2.44
C LEU A 189 17.34 -2.10 3.46
N TYR A 190 16.60 -2.18 4.55
CA TYR A 190 16.75 -3.21 5.57
C TYR A 190 15.86 -4.41 5.26
N LEU A 191 16.43 -5.58 5.25
CA LEU A 191 15.75 -6.83 4.89
C LEU A 191 15.82 -7.85 6.01
N THR A 192 14.72 -8.60 6.18
CA THR A 192 14.71 -9.79 7.03
C THR A 192 14.39 -11.03 6.21
N TYR A 193 14.89 -12.17 6.68
CA TYR A 193 14.71 -13.49 6.08
C TYR A 193 14.15 -14.43 7.14
N SER A 194 13.13 -15.22 6.79
CA SER A 194 12.76 -16.38 7.60
C SER A 194 13.50 -17.61 7.08
N ASN A 195 14.16 -18.32 7.98
CA ASN A 195 14.75 -19.63 7.71
C ASN A 195 13.67 -20.71 7.75
#